data_073ff43b91d5a56df35e6f80ec4f550e
#
_entry.id   073ff43b91d5a56df35e6f80ec4f550e
#
_cell.length_a   1.000
_cell.length_b   1.000
_cell.length_c   1.000
_cell.angle_alpha   90.00
_cell.angle_beta   90.00
_cell.angle_gamma   90.00
#
_symmetry.space_group_name_H-M   'P 1'
#
loop_
_entity.id
_entity.type
_entity.pdbx_description
1 polymer ?
#
loop_
_entity_poly.entity_id
_entity_poly.type
_entity_poly.pdbx_seq_one_letter_code
_entity_poly.pdbx_strand_id
1 'polypeptide(L)'
;VRPGADDAPGSSRTPASLLGWFLAFGVLVGGVLGWAGGRSGAGRGRGAFLVLGSLWSLVSGGAGFLMVYLWAFTDHTYAWRNENLLQASVLGLVLFALMAGWARRGGPAPASVRALAITIAVFSAAGVVMQLLPWFSQVNGAALLLFVPANIGMALGAARAAPATTEPT
;
A
#
# COMPACT_ATOMS: atom_id res chain seq x y z
N VAL A 1 -36.91 -3.60 -32.55
CA VAL A 1 -35.69 -2.75 -32.51
C VAL A 1 -34.83 -3.34 -31.40
N ARG A 2 -33.69 -3.97 -31.70
CA ARG A 2 -32.69 -4.37 -30.70
C ARG A 2 -32.06 -3.07 -30.17
N PRO A 3 -32.02 -2.85 -28.83
CA PRO A 3 -31.17 -1.78 -28.29
C PRO A 3 -29.76 -2.01 -28.84
N GLY A 4 -29.12 -0.96 -29.32
CA GLY A 4 -27.76 -1.04 -29.87
C GLY A 4 -26.80 -1.51 -28.76
N ALA A 5 -25.77 -2.26 -29.16
CA ALA A 5 -24.72 -2.76 -28.26
C ALA A 5 -23.93 -1.63 -27.56
N ASP A 6 -24.28 -0.37 -27.87
CA ASP A 6 -23.64 0.83 -27.35
C ASP A 6 -24.22 1.31 -26.00
N ASP A 7 -25.38 0.75 -25.57
CA ASP A 7 -26.05 1.10 -24.31
C ASP A 7 -25.66 0.18 -23.12
N ALA A 8 -24.62 -0.63 -23.27
CA ALA A 8 -24.02 -1.28 -22.10
C ALA A 8 -23.56 -0.18 -21.16
N PRO A 9 -24.01 -0.18 -19.87
CA PRO A 9 -23.53 0.79 -18.88
C PRO A 9 -22.02 0.75 -18.91
N GLY A 10 -21.43 1.84 -19.45
CA GLY A 10 -20.02 1.89 -19.77
C GLY A 10 -19.21 1.50 -18.55
N SER A 11 -18.32 0.54 -18.72
CA SER A 11 -17.26 0.30 -17.74
C SER A 11 -16.66 1.67 -17.41
N SER A 12 -16.85 2.14 -16.18
CA SER A 12 -16.34 3.43 -15.72
C SER A 12 -14.81 3.36 -15.62
N ARG A 13 -14.17 3.35 -16.80
CA ARG A 13 -12.71 3.42 -16.87
C ARG A 13 -12.29 4.76 -16.29
N THR A 14 -11.43 4.73 -15.29
CA THR A 14 -10.81 5.95 -14.77
C THR A 14 -10.20 6.72 -15.94
N PRO A 15 -10.55 7.99 -16.16
CA PRO A 15 -9.95 8.78 -17.23
C PRO A 15 -8.42 8.74 -17.15
N ALA A 16 -7.74 8.66 -18.29
CA ALA A 16 -6.29 8.56 -18.35
C ALA A 16 -5.58 9.72 -17.61
N SER A 17 -6.19 10.92 -17.59
CA SER A 17 -5.72 12.07 -16.83
C SER A 17 -5.68 11.81 -15.32
N LEU A 18 -6.66 11.09 -14.76
CA LEU A 18 -6.69 10.74 -13.34
C LEU A 18 -5.67 9.66 -12.99
N LEU A 19 -5.36 8.72 -13.89
CA LEU A 19 -4.32 7.72 -13.66
C LEU A 19 -2.94 8.36 -13.42
N GLY A 20 -2.63 9.42 -14.17
CA GLY A 20 -1.41 10.21 -13.94
C GLY A 20 -1.33 10.81 -12.54
N TRP A 21 -2.44 11.31 -12.01
CA TRP A 21 -2.49 11.84 -10.65
C TRP A 21 -2.33 10.76 -9.58
N PHE A 22 -2.93 9.57 -9.76
CA PHE A 22 -2.73 8.45 -8.84
C PHE A 22 -1.27 8.00 -8.81
N LEU A 23 -0.61 7.91 -9.97
CA LEU A 23 0.81 7.58 -10.05
C LEU A 23 1.66 8.67 -9.37
N ALA A 24 1.45 9.94 -9.69
CA ALA A 24 2.22 11.04 -9.11
C ALA A 24 2.09 11.07 -7.59
N PHE A 25 0.88 10.87 -7.05
CA PHE A 25 0.64 10.83 -5.62
C PHE A 25 1.26 9.60 -4.97
N GLY A 26 1.15 8.42 -5.60
CA GLY A 26 1.78 7.19 -5.12
C GLY A 26 3.31 7.31 -5.04
N VAL A 27 3.93 7.86 -6.09
CA VAL A 27 5.38 8.12 -6.14
C VAL A 27 5.80 9.17 -5.09
N LEU A 28 5.01 10.23 -4.92
CA LEU A 28 5.27 11.24 -3.90
C LEU A 28 5.24 10.63 -2.50
N VAL A 29 4.18 9.91 -2.16
CA VAL A 29 4.05 9.24 -0.85
C VAL A 29 5.17 8.25 -0.64
N GLY A 30 5.45 7.39 -1.62
CA GLY A 30 6.54 6.42 -1.55
C GLY A 30 7.91 7.07 -1.40
N GLY A 31 8.18 8.13 -2.18
CA GLY A 31 9.42 8.91 -2.10
C GLY A 31 9.62 9.53 -0.71
N VAL A 32 8.57 10.16 -0.18
CA VAL A 32 8.60 10.77 1.16
C VAL A 32 8.81 9.73 2.25
N LEU A 33 8.13 8.59 2.20
CA LEU A 33 8.30 7.49 3.16
C LEU A 33 9.73 6.91 3.10
N GLY A 34 10.24 6.63 1.90
CA GLY A 34 11.58 6.11 1.70
C GLY A 34 12.67 7.08 2.18
N TRP A 35 12.50 8.39 1.90
CA TRP A 35 13.38 9.45 2.35
C TRP A 35 13.35 9.62 3.87
N ALA A 36 12.15 9.70 4.49
CA ALA A 36 12.01 9.85 5.94
C ALA A 36 12.62 8.65 6.69
N GLY A 37 12.46 7.43 6.15
CA GLY A 37 13.09 6.24 6.70
C GLY A 37 14.61 6.28 6.63
N GLY A 38 15.18 6.75 5.51
CA GLY A 38 16.62 6.94 5.36
C GLY A 38 17.20 7.95 6.36
N ARG A 39 16.48 9.04 6.60
CA ARG A 39 16.87 10.01 7.64
C ARG A 39 16.74 9.44 9.06
N SER A 40 15.78 8.54 9.28
CA SER A 40 15.61 7.82 10.55
C SER A 40 16.82 6.93 10.86
N GLY A 41 17.31 6.19 9.87
CA GLY A 41 18.51 5.37 9.99
C GLY A 41 19.77 6.16 10.31
N ALA A 42 19.87 7.40 9.78
CA ALA A 42 20.93 8.35 10.11
C ALA A 42 20.75 9.06 11.48
N GLY A 43 19.84 8.62 12.33
CA GLY A 43 19.54 9.21 13.63
C GLY A 43 18.74 10.52 13.58
N ARG A 44 18.28 10.92 12.37
CA ARG A 44 17.49 12.13 12.13
C ARG A 44 16.17 11.78 11.49
N GLY A 45 15.06 12.39 11.92
CA GLY A 45 13.77 12.22 11.23
C GLY A 45 12.95 10.98 11.60
N ARG A 46 13.33 10.22 12.63
CA ARG A 46 12.55 9.08 13.12
C ARG A 46 11.08 9.44 13.36
N GLY A 47 10.83 10.59 14.00
CA GLY A 47 9.47 11.08 14.24
C GLY A 47 8.68 11.27 12.95
N ALA A 48 9.29 11.84 11.92
CA ALA A 48 8.65 12.02 10.62
C ALA A 48 8.27 10.67 9.98
N PHE A 49 9.18 9.69 9.97
CA PHE A 49 8.89 8.37 9.44
C PHE A 49 7.79 7.65 10.24
N LEU A 50 7.81 7.75 11.57
CA LEU A 50 6.77 7.17 12.42
C LEU A 50 5.39 7.78 12.13
N VAL A 51 5.30 9.11 12.04
CA VAL A 51 4.01 9.78 11.76
C VAL A 51 3.51 9.44 10.36
N LEU A 52 4.34 9.64 9.34
CA LEU A 52 3.93 9.44 7.95
C LEU A 52 3.65 7.97 7.64
N GLY A 53 4.50 7.06 8.12
CA GLY A 53 4.31 5.63 7.95
C GLY A 53 3.10 5.09 8.72
N SER A 54 2.85 5.61 9.94
CA SER A 54 1.64 5.25 10.69
C SER A 54 0.38 5.74 9.98
N LEU A 55 0.39 6.98 9.48
CA LEU A 55 -0.75 7.53 8.73
C LEU A 55 -1.02 6.73 7.46
N TRP A 56 0.03 6.44 6.67
CA TRP A 56 -0.10 5.60 5.48
C TRP A 56 -0.63 4.21 5.81
N SER A 57 -0.09 3.57 6.85
CA SER A 57 -0.51 2.24 7.29
C SER A 57 -1.96 2.21 7.77
N LEU A 58 -2.41 3.26 8.47
CA LEU A 58 -3.79 3.41 8.92
C LEU A 58 -4.75 3.59 7.74
N VAL A 59 -4.42 4.47 6.79
CA VAL A 59 -5.25 4.74 5.61
C VAL A 59 -5.35 3.51 4.72
N SER A 60 -4.22 2.90 4.36
CA SER A 60 -4.19 1.72 3.49
C SER A 60 -4.83 0.50 4.16
N GLY A 61 -4.53 0.28 5.44
CA GLY A 61 -5.11 -0.81 6.23
C GLY A 61 -6.58 -0.63 6.50
N GLY A 62 -7.03 0.60 6.76
CA GLY A 62 -8.44 0.95 6.92
C GLY A 62 -9.24 0.72 5.64
N ALA A 63 -8.69 1.09 4.48
CA ALA A 63 -9.29 0.80 3.18
C ALA A 63 -9.41 -0.72 2.96
N GLY A 64 -8.36 -1.49 3.27
CA GLY A 64 -8.39 -2.95 3.21
C GLY A 64 -9.42 -3.57 4.16
N PHE A 65 -9.50 -3.06 5.38
CA PHE A 65 -10.51 -3.52 6.35
C PHE A 65 -11.93 -3.24 5.85
N LEU A 66 -12.17 -2.05 5.30
CA LEU A 66 -13.49 -1.70 4.75
C LEU A 66 -13.87 -2.65 3.60
N MET A 67 -12.95 -2.99 2.72
CA MET A 67 -13.21 -3.95 1.64
C MET A 67 -13.52 -5.35 2.17
N VAL A 68 -12.78 -5.84 3.19
CA VAL A 68 -13.08 -7.12 3.84
C VAL A 68 -14.44 -7.08 4.53
N TYR A 69 -14.77 -5.99 5.21
CA TYR A 69 -16.05 -5.80 5.85
C TYR A 69 -17.21 -5.83 4.82
N LEU A 70 -17.08 -5.09 3.73
CA LEU A 70 -18.09 -5.07 2.67
C LEU A 70 -18.26 -6.45 2.04
N TRP A 71 -17.17 -7.19 1.87
CA TRP A 71 -17.23 -8.55 1.34
C TRP A 71 -17.89 -9.54 2.30
N ALA A 72 -17.58 -9.47 3.59
CA ALA A 72 -18.04 -10.47 4.56
C ALA A 72 -19.46 -10.21 5.09
N PHE A 73 -19.89 -8.93 5.13
CA PHE A 73 -21.11 -8.52 5.82
C PHE A 73 -22.15 -7.83 4.93
N THR A 74 -21.92 -7.73 3.63
CA THR A 74 -22.84 -7.09 2.70
C THR A 74 -22.96 -7.87 1.40
N ASP A 75 -24.09 -7.69 0.70
CA ASP A 75 -24.32 -8.29 -0.63
C ASP A 75 -23.64 -7.52 -1.77
N HIS A 76 -22.58 -6.77 -1.47
CA HIS A 76 -21.84 -6.01 -2.46
C HIS A 76 -20.99 -6.93 -3.33
N THR A 77 -21.55 -7.33 -4.49
CA THR A 77 -20.87 -8.21 -5.46
C THR A 77 -19.54 -7.67 -5.96
N TYR A 78 -19.39 -6.33 -6.00
CA TYR A 78 -18.13 -5.66 -6.39
C TYR A 78 -16.99 -5.83 -5.37
N ALA A 79 -17.31 -6.15 -4.11
CA ALA A 79 -16.29 -6.40 -3.10
C ALA A 79 -15.76 -7.84 -3.17
N TRP A 80 -16.52 -8.75 -3.81
CA TRP A 80 -16.13 -10.14 -3.90
C TRP A 80 -15.01 -10.35 -4.90
N ARG A 81 -13.97 -11.07 -4.49
CA ARG A 81 -12.73 -11.28 -5.26
C ARG A 81 -12.04 -9.98 -5.69
N ASN A 82 -12.15 -8.94 -4.86
CA ASN A 82 -11.50 -7.67 -5.15
C ASN A 82 -9.99 -7.77 -4.88
N GLU A 83 -9.19 -7.79 -5.94
CA GLU A 83 -7.74 -7.87 -5.85
C GLU A 83 -7.10 -6.61 -5.24
N ASN A 84 -7.85 -5.50 -5.10
CA ASN A 84 -7.37 -4.32 -4.38
C ASN A 84 -7.03 -4.62 -2.91
N LEU A 85 -7.45 -5.77 -2.36
CA LEU A 85 -6.98 -6.28 -1.08
C LEU A 85 -5.48 -6.58 -1.05
N LEU A 86 -4.85 -6.82 -2.20
CA LEU A 86 -3.39 -6.96 -2.30
C LEU A 86 -2.69 -5.61 -2.17
N GLN A 87 -3.31 -4.53 -2.67
CA GLN A 87 -2.77 -3.16 -2.63
C GLN A 87 -3.09 -2.48 -1.30
N ALA A 88 -4.38 -2.48 -0.91
CA ALA A 88 -4.86 -1.95 0.37
C ALA A 88 -5.10 -3.13 1.33
N SER A 89 -4.01 -3.68 1.86
CA SER A 89 -4.08 -4.87 2.71
C SER A 89 -4.48 -4.50 4.14
N VAL A 90 -5.40 -5.28 4.73
CA VAL A 90 -5.73 -5.20 6.16
C VAL A 90 -4.49 -5.32 7.07
N LEU A 91 -3.40 -5.92 6.58
CA LEU A 91 -2.11 -5.96 7.27
C LEU A 91 -1.54 -4.56 7.57
N GLY A 92 -2.01 -3.53 6.85
CA GLY A 92 -1.70 -2.13 7.16
C GLY A 92 -2.09 -1.73 8.59
N LEU A 93 -3.23 -2.23 9.12
CA LEU A 93 -3.62 -1.97 10.52
C LEU A 93 -2.68 -2.63 11.52
N VAL A 94 -2.18 -3.82 11.21
CA VAL A 94 -1.16 -4.49 12.03
C VAL A 94 0.15 -3.70 11.99
N LEU A 95 0.54 -3.22 10.80
CA LEU A 95 1.73 -2.38 10.65
C LEU A 95 1.60 -1.07 11.43
N PHE A 96 0.43 -0.42 11.40
CA PHE A 96 0.12 0.75 12.21
C PHE A 96 0.34 0.46 13.70
N ALA A 97 -0.20 -0.65 14.23
CA ALA A 97 -0.04 -1.04 15.63
C ALA A 97 1.44 -1.30 15.99
N LEU A 98 2.19 -1.94 15.10
CA LEU A 98 3.63 -2.17 15.29
C LEU A 98 4.42 -0.86 15.28
N MET A 99 4.08 0.09 14.42
CA MET A 99 4.71 1.42 14.40
C MET A 99 4.40 2.22 15.66
N ALA A 100 3.16 2.18 16.14
CA ALA A 100 2.78 2.79 17.41
C ALA A 100 3.54 2.16 18.61
N GLY A 101 3.75 0.85 18.58
CA GLY A 101 4.59 0.14 19.53
C GLY A 101 6.06 0.57 19.44
N TRP A 102 6.60 0.73 18.23
CA TRP A 102 7.96 1.23 18.01
C TRP A 102 8.12 2.68 18.47
N ALA A 103 7.13 3.54 18.23
CA ALA A 103 7.14 4.93 18.71
C ALA A 103 7.35 5.02 20.21
N ARG A 104 6.67 4.14 20.97
CA ARG A 104 6.76 4.09 22.44
C ARG A 104 8.09 3.55 22.96
N ARG A 105 8.63 2.49 22.32
CA ARG A 105 9.87 1.85 22.78
C ARG A 105 11.14 2.62 22.42
N GLY A 106 11.12 3.35 21.36
CA GLY A 106 12.32 4.01 20.84
C GLY A 106 13.25 3.07 20.07
N GLY A 107 14.45 3.55 19.79
CA GLY A 107 15.50 2.78 19.13
C GLY A 107 15.30 2.60 17.62
N PRO A 108 16.06 1.70 16.96
CA PRO A 108 15.97 1.40 15.54
C PRO A 108 14.66 0.67 15.18
N ALA A 109 14.35 0.60 13.89
CA ALA A 109 13.14 -0.07 13.42
C ALA A 109 13.16 -1.58 13.78
N PRO A 110 12.13 -2.08 14.46
CA PRO A 110 12.01 -3.51 14.77
C PRO A 110 11.95 -4.37 13.53
N ALA A 111 12.48 -5.59 13.59
CA ALA A 111 12.43 -6.55 12.50
C ALA A 111 10.99 -6.84 12.03
N SER A 112 10.03 -6.86 12.96
CA SER A 112 8.60 -7.05 12.65
C SER A 112 8.02 -5.94 11.78
N VAL A 113 8.38 -4.67 12.03
CA VAL A 113 7.95 -3.53 11.20
C VAL A 113 8.51 -3.68 9.78
N ARG A 114 9.80 -4.03 9.66
CA ARG A 114 10.45 -4.24 8.37
C ARG A 114 9.84 -5.40 7.59
N ALA A 115 9.73 -6.56 8.24
CA ALA A 115 9.19 -7.76 7.62
C ALA A 115 7.76 -7.53 7.10
N LEU A 116 6.90 -6.92 7.92
CA LEU A 116 5.52 -6.67 7.53
C LEU A 116 5.41 -5.62 6.40
N ALA A 117 6.22 -4.55 6.45
CA ALA A 117 6.25 -3.56 5.37
C ALA A 117 6.71 -4.18 4.04
N ILE A 118 7.72 -5.06 4.08
CA ILE A 118 8.17 -5.82 2.89
C ILE A 118 7.06 -6.76 2.39
N THR A 119 6.39 -7.49 3.29
CA THR A 119 5.28 -8.38 2.93
C THR A 119 4.16 -7.63 2.22
N ILE A 120 3.76 -6.46 2.72
CA ILE A 120 2.75 -5.61 2.10
C ILE A 120 3.20 -5.14 0.70
N ALA A 121 4.46 -4.74 0.55
CA ALA A 121 5.02 -4.33 -0.73
C ALA A 121 5.05 -5.49 -1.75
N VAL A 122 5.41 -6.69 -1.31
CA VAL A 122 5.39 -7.92 -2.13
C VAL A 122 3.96 -8.24 -2.59
N PHE A 123 2.97 -8.17 -1.70
CA PHE A 123 1.56 -8.37 -2.08
C PHE A 123 1.10 -7.33 -3.09
N SER A 124 1.45 -6.06 -2.89
CA SER A 124 1.14 -5.00 -3.86
C SER A 124 1.79 -5.26 -5.22
N ALA A 125 3.05 -5.71 -5.26
CA ALA A 125 3.73 -6.07 -6.50
C ALA A 125 3.11 -7.31 -7.17
N ALA A 126 2.68 -8.31 -6.39
CA ALA A 126 1.97 -9.47 -6.89
C ALA A 126 0.67 -9.08 -7.61
N GLY A 127 -0.06 -8.07 -7.10
CA GLY A 127 -1.24 -7.54 -7.78
C GLY A 127 -0.95 -6.96 -9.18
N VAL A 128 0.26 -6.41 -9.40
CA VAL A 128 0.69 -5.99 -10.75
C VAL A 128 0.84 -7.21 -11.67
N VAL A 129 1.47 -8.28 -11.18
CA VAL A 129 1.66 -9.51 -11.95
C VAL A 129 0.31 -10.13 -12.30
N MET A 130 -0.67 -10.08 -11.40
CA MET A 130 -2.01 -10.60 -11.65
C MET A 130 -2.72 -9.88 -12.80
N GLN A 131 -2.46 -8.60 -13.04
CA GLN A 131 -3.00 -7.86 -14.19
C GLN A 131 -2.49 -8.38 -15.54
N LEU A 132 -1.39 -9.11 -15.57
CA LEU A 132 -0.84 -9.72 -16.78
C LEU A 132 -1.51 -11.06 -17.12
N LEU A 133 -2.34 -11.60 -16.22
CA LEU A 133 -3.00 -12.89 -16.43
C LEU A 133 -4.29 -12.70 -17.25
N PRO A 134 -4.47 -13.44 -18.35
CA PRO A 134 -5.58 -13.19 -19.29
C PRO A 134 -6.98 -13.47 -18.72
N TRP A 135 -7.07 -14.23 -17.65
CA TRP A 135 -8.34 -14.50 -16.95
C TRP A 135 -8.64 -13.50 -15.81
N PHE A 136 -7.76 -12.53 -15.59
CA PHE A 136 -7.97 -11.47 -14.63
C PHE A 136 -8.64 -10.28 -15.33
N SER A 137 -9.90 -10.01 -14.99
CA SER A 137 -10.72 -9.02 -15.69
C SER A 137 -10.92 -7.70 -14.93
N GLN A 138 -10.30 -7.53 -13.75
CA GLN A 138 -10.49 -6.33 -12.96
C GLN A 138 -9.59 -5.18 -13.44
N VAL A 139 -10.17 -3.98 -13.60
CA VAL A 139 -9.44 -2.77 -14.02
C VAL A 139 -9.06 -1.97 -12.78
N ASN A 140 -7.93 -2.30 -12.15
CA ASN A 140 -7.47 -1.71 -10.90
C ASN A 140 -6.31 -0.73 -11.06
N GLY A 141 -6.11 -0.17 -12.25
CA GLY A 141 -4.97 0.69 -12.57
C GLY A 141 -4.76 1.83 -11.57
N ALA A 142 -5.84 2.50 -11.13
CA ALA A 142 -5.74 3.59 -10.15
C ALA A 142 -5.19 3.11 -8.80
N ALA A 143 -5.68 1.98 -8.29
CA ALA A 143 -5.20 1.42 -7.03
C ALA A 143 -3.73 0.98 -7.14
N LEU A 144 -3.36 0.29 -8.22
CA LEU A 144 -1.97 -0.12 -8.46
C LEU A 144 -1.02 1.07 -8.50
N LEU A 145 -1.37 2.10 -9.29
CA LEU A 145 -0.54 3.29 -9.45
C LEU A 145 -0.38 4.09 -8.16
N LEU A 146 -1.37 4.04 -7.26
CA LEU A 146 -1.31 4.68 -5.96
C LEU A 146 -0.53 3.85 -4.93
N PHE A 147 -0.98 2.60 -4.71
CA PHE A 147 -0.52 1.81 -3.57
C PHE A 147 0.85 1.16 -3.80
N VAL A 148 1.17 0.72 -5.03
CA VAL A 148 2.44 0.00 -5.27
C VAL A 148 3.65 0.88 -4.99
N PRO A 149 3.78 2.10 -5.55
CA PRO A 149 4.92 2.96 -5.23
C PRO A 149 4.98 3.35 -3.75
N ALA A 150 3.82 3.62 -3.13
CA ALA A 150 3.75 4.01 -1.73
C ALA A 150 4.15 2.86 -0.79
N ASN A 151 3.69 1.62 -1.05
CA ASN A 151 4.05 0.46 -0.25
C ASN A 151 5.54 0.07 -0.44
N ILE A 152 6.09 0.21 -1.65
CA ILE A 152 7.53 0.05 -1.90
C ILE A 152 8.31 1.11 -1.10
N GLY A 153 7.89 2.36 -1.14
CA GLY A 153 8.52 3.43 -0.37
C GLY A 153 8.47 3.19 1.14
N MET A 154 7.36 2.65 1.65
CA MET A 154 7.22 2.24 3.06
C MET A 154 8.20 1.12 3.42
N ALA A 155 8.32 0.09 2.58
CA ALA A 155 9.26 -1.01 2.79
C ALA A 155 10.72 -0.54 2.77
N LEU A 156 11.10 0.29 1.79
CA LEU A 156 12.43 0.89 1.70
C LEU A 156 12.73 1.78 2.91
N GLY A 157 11.75 2.57 3.36
CA GLY A 157 11.87 3.40 4.54
C GLY A 157 12.09 2.58 5.81
N ALA A 158 11.32 1.52 6.01
CA ALA A 158 11.46 0.61 7.13
C ALA A 158 12.80 -0.13 7.12
N ALA A 159 13.28 -0.54 5.95
CA ALA A 159 14.59 -1.19 5.80
C ALA A 159 15.75 -0.25 6.15
N ARG A 160 15.69 1.01 5.70
CA ARG A 160 16.73 2.02 5.97
C ARG A 160 16.71 2.54 7.41
N ALA A 161 15.56 2.47 8.09
CA ALA A 161 15.43 2.83 9.51
C ALA A 161 15.97 1.75 10.47
N ALA A 162 16.46 0.63 9.94
CA ALA A 162 17.12 -0.42 10.70
C ALA A 162 18.54 0.01 11.15
N PRO A 163 19.11 -0.63 12.20
CA PRO A 163 20.50 -0.46 12.53
C PRO A 163 21.37 -0.91 11.34
N ALA A 164 22.47 -0.21 11.09
CA ALA A 164 23.49 -0.74 10.22
C ALA A 164 23.93 -2.10 10.77
N THR A 165 23.97 -3.12 9.93
CA THR A 165 24.58 -4.40 10.30
C THR A 165 26.05 -4.12 10.58
N THR A 166 26.44 -4.13 11.86
CA THR A 166 27.86 -4.20 12.21
C THR A 166 28.34 -5.57 11.74
N GLU A 167 29.13 -5.59 10.66
CA GLU A 167 29.88 -6.81 10.31
C GLU A 167 30.72 -7.20 11.54
N PRO A 168 30.67 -8.47 11.97
CA PRO A 168 31.58 -8.94 13.00
C PRO A 168 33.01 -8.87 12.43
N THR A 169 33.85 -8.04 13.03
CA THR A 169 35.30 -7.95 12.78
C THR A 169 35.98 -9.23 13.27
#